data_461651de6dae089a679ca4c1a65628a4
#
_entry.id   461651de6dae089a679ca4c1a65628a4
#
_cell.length_a   1.000
_cell.length_b   1.000
_cell.length_c   1.000
_cell.angle_alpha   90.00
_cell.angle_beta   90.00
_cell.angle_gamma   90.00
#
_symmetry.space_group_name_H-M   'P 1'
#
loop_
_entity.id
_entity.type
_entity.pdbx_description
1 polymer ?
#
loop_
_entity_poly.entity_id
_entity_poly.type
_entity_poly.pdbx_seq_one_letter_code
_entity_poly.pdbx_strand_id
1 'polypeptide(L)'
;MEQYTTQMDAARRGIVTKELELVAKKERMTVEELMPLVAEGKVAICANKHHTCIDPEGVGSMLRTKINVNLGVSRDCKDYDIEMQKVMSAVNMGAEAIMDLSSHGNTQPFRQKLTHECPVMIGTVPVYDSVIHYQRDLATLTAQDFIDVVRLHAEDGVDFVTLHCGITRKTIDQIRKHKRKMNIVSRGGSLVFAWMCMTGEENPFYEFYDEILDICREYDVTISLGDACRPGCLADATDVCQIEELVRLGELTKRAWEKDVQVMVEGPGHVPMDQIAANMKVQQTICMGAPFYVLGPLVTDIAPGYDHITAAIGGAIAAMSGAAFLCYVTP
;
A
#
# COMPACT_ATOMS: atom_id res chain seq x y z
N MET A 1 -27.26 15.87 4.77
CA MET A 1 -25.81 15.83 4.50
C MET A 1 -25.64 15.78 2.99
N GLU A 2 -24.74 16.58 2.42
CA GLU A 2 -24.40 16.47 1.01
C GLU A 2 -23.74 15.10 0.74
N GLN A 3 -24.22 14.42 -0.29
CA GLN A 3 -23.75 13.08 -0.60
C GLN A 3 -22.45 13.17 -1.40
N TYR A 4 -21.39 12.55 -0.93
CA TYR A 4 -20.08 12.44 -1.61
C TYR A 4 -19.70 10.96 -1.77
N THR A 5 -18.74 10.67 -2.64
CA THR A 5 -18.30 9.28 -2.93
C THR A 5 -17.02 8.91 -2.17
N THR A 6 -16.04 9.79 -2.10
CA THR A 6 -14.75 9.55 -1.42
C THR A 6 -14.32 10.80 -0.66
N GLN A 7 -13.34 10.68 0.24
CA GLN A 7 -12.75 11.82 0.93
C GLN A 7 -12.17 12.85 -0.07
N MET A 8 -11.61 12.36 -1.18
CA MET A 8 -11.11 13.24 -2.25
C MET A 8 -12.25 13.98 -2.97
N ASP A 9 -13.35 13.29 -3.32
CA ASP A 9 -14.55 13.93 -3.92
C ASP A 9 -15.12 14.99 -2.97
N ALA A 10 -15.24 14.67 -1.67
CA ALA A 10 -15.71 15.62 -0.67
C ALA A 10 -14.81 16.87 -0.61
N ALA A 11 -13.50 16.68 -0.52
CA ALA A 11 -12.54 17.78 -0.44
C ALA A 11 -12.56 18.65 -1.70
N ARG A 12 -12.66 18.07 -2.89
CA ARG A 12 -12.79 18.80 -4.18
C ARG A 12 -14.04 19.65 -4.28
N ARG A 13 -15.11 19.19 -3.62
CA ARG A 13 -16.40 19.91 -3.59
C ARG A 13 -16.51 20.86 -2.39
N GLY A 14 -15.48 20.99 -1.56
CA GLY A 14 -15.47 21.82 -0.37
C GLY A 14 -16.35 21.29 0.77
N ILE A 15 -16.64 19.99 0.77
CA ILE A 15 -17.44 19.32 1.81
C ILE A 15 -16.51 18.92 2.95
N VAL A 16 -16.79 19.42 4.14
CA VAL A 16 -16.06 19.06 5.37
C VAL A 16 -16.63 17.75 5.91
N THR A 17 -15.82 16.69 5.89
CA THR A 17 -16.18 15.39 6.45
C THR A 17 -15.74 15.29 7.91
N LYS A 18 -16.35 14.37 8.66
CA LYS A 18 -15.95 14.07 10.04
C LYS A 18 -14.49 13.59 10.10
N GLU A 19 -14.09 12.79 9.14
CA GLU A 19 -12.74 12.25 9.01
C GLU A 19 -11.72 13.37 8.79
N LEU A 20 -12.03 14.32 7.90
CA LEU A 20 -11.18 15.49 7.63
C LEU A 20 -11.00 16.36 8.89
N GLU A 21 -12.07 16.63 9.66
CA GLU A 21 -11.98 17.39 10.91
C GLU A 21 -11.12 16.69 11.96
N LEU A 22 -11.29 15.35 12.11
CA LEU A 22 -10.52 14.57 13.07
C LEU A 22 -9.03 14.55 12.71
N VAL A 23 -8.70 14.33 11.44
CA VAL A 23 -7.31 14.36 10.96
C VAL A 23 -6.69 15.74 11.14
N ALA A 24 -7.39 16.80 10.76
CA ALA A 24 -6.90 18.18 10.96
C ALA A 24 -6.56 18.45 12.43
N LYS A 25 -7.45 18.05 13.34
CA LYS A 25 -7.22 18.18 14.79
C LYS A 25 -5.98 17.39 15.25
N LYS A 26 -5.82 16.13 14.81
CA LYS A 26 -4.67 15.28 15.18
C LYS A 26 -3.35 15.86 14.67
N GLU A 27 -3.35 16.42 13.48
CA GLU A 27 -2.17 16.99 12.83
C GLU A 27 -1.93 18.46 13.23
N ARG A 28 -2.78 19.04 14.08
CA ARG A 28 -2.72 20.45 14.53
C ARG A 28 -2.76 21.43 13.36
N MET A 29 -3.54 21.10 12.35
CA MET A 29 -3.82 21.92 11.17
C MET A 29 -5.28 22.42 11.22
N THR A 30 -5.59 23.44 10.44
CA THR A 30 -6.98 23.81 10.16
C THR A 30 -7.54 22.95 9.01
N VAL A 31 -8.86 22.87 8.92
CA VAL A 31 -9.53 22.19 7.79
C VAL A 31 -9.19 22.87 6.46
N GLU A 32 -9.08 24.20 6.47
CA GLU A 32 -8.71 25.01 5.29
C GLU A 32 -7.29 24.72 4.78
N GLU A 33 -6.38 24.32 5.67
CA GLU A 33 -5.02 23.92 5.30
C GLU A 33 -4.97 22.47 4.79
N LEU A 34 -5.75 21.56 5.41
CA LEU A 34 -5.71 20.13 5.06
C LEU A 34 -6.53 19.81 3.81
N MET A 35 -7.72 20.40 3.65
CA MET A 35 -8.64 20.08 2.56
C MET A 35 -8.02 20.21 1.15
N PRO A 36 -7.25 21.26 0.82
CA PRO A 36 -6.57 21.35 -0.46
C PRO A 36 -5.59 20.22 -0.72
N LEU A 37 -4.89 19.74 0.32
CA LEU A 37 -3.93 18.63 0.19
C LEU A 37 -4.64 17.31 -0.14
N VAL A 38 -5.82 17.07 0.45
CA VAL A 38 -6.66 15.90 0.13
C VAL A 38 -7.24 16.05 -1.28
N ALA A 39 -7.77 17.21 -1.65
CA ALA A 39 -8.33 17.48 -2.97
C ALA A 39 -7.32 17.29 -4.10
N GLU A 40 -6.05 17.64 -3.85
CA GLU A 40 -4.93 17.49 -4.80
C GLU A 40 -4.29 16.08 -4.76
N GLY A 41 -4.72 15.20 -3.85
CA GLY A 41 -4.17 13.85 -3.68
C GLY A 41 -2.81 13.79 -2.98
N LYS A 42 -2.34 14.89 -2.39
CA LYS A 42 -1.09 14.97 -1.61
C LYS A 42 -1.22 14.41 -0.20
N VAL A 43 -2.45 14.24 0.26
CA VAL A 43 -2.83 13.57 1.49
C VAL A 43 -3.94 12.58 1.19
N ALA A 44 -3.83 11.36 1.70
CA ALA A 44 -4.88 10.35 1.71
C ALA A 44 -5.41 10.19 3.13
N ILE A 45 -6.74 10.15 3.28
CA ILE A 45 -7.43 9.77 4.51
C ILE A 45 -8.05 8.40 4.24
N CYS A 46 -7.40 7.35 4.72
CA CYS A 46 -7.82 5.97 4.48
C CYS A 46 -8.94 5.61 5.46
N ALA A 47 -10.18 5.64 5.00
CA ALA A 47 -11.35 5.41 5.84
C ALA A 47 -12.50 4.82 4.99
N ASN A 48 -12.56 3.49 4.92
CA ASN A 48 -13.63 2.78 4.24
C ASN A 48 -14.98 3.05 4.92
N LYS A 49 -16.03 3.23 4.12
CA LYS A 49 -17.41 3.49 4.61
C LYS A 49 -17.94 2.41 5.55
N HIS A 50 -17.44 1.18 5.45
CA HIS A 50 -17.84 0.05 6.28
C HIS A 50 -16.99 -0.11 7.55
N HIS A 51 -15.84 0.58 7.67
CA HIS A 51 -15.01 0.60 8.87
C HIS A 51 -15.51 1.65 9.88
N THR A 52 -16.57 1.31 10.63
CA THR A 52 -17.30 2.29 11.46
C THR A 52 -16.61 2.64 12.78
N CYS A 53 -15.67 1.84 13.25
CA CYS A 53 -14.93 2.10 14.50
C CYS A 53 -13.60 2.82 14.27
N ILE A 54 -13.26 3.19 13.04
CA ILE A 54 -12.00 3.84 12.70
C ILE A 54 -11.84 5.19 13.42
N ASP A 55 -10.67 5.45 13.96
CA ASP A 55 -10.16 6.75 14.36
C ASP A 55 -9.20 7.24 13.27
N PRO A 56 -9.67 7.99 12.25
CA PRO A 56 -8.97 8.19 11.00
C PRO A 56 -7.64 8.91 11.15
N GLU A 57 -6.69 8.55 10.30
CA GLU A 57 -5.40 9.20 10.15
C GLU A 57 -5.21 9.71 8.72
N GLY A 58 -4.45 10.77 8.56
CA GLY A 58 -4.00 11.26 7.26
C GLY A 58 -2.58 10.79 6.96
N VAL A 59 -2.33 10.40 5.73
CA VAL A 59 -1.00 10.02 5.24
C VAL A 59 -0.62 10.96 4.11
N GLY A 60 0.48 11.71 4.23
CA GLY A 60 0.89 12.59 3.14
C GLY A 60 1.66 13.83 3.56
N SER A 61 1.69 14.79 2.67
CA SER A 61 2.46 16.03 2.78
C SER A 61 2.04 16.88 3.97
N MET A 62 3.02 17.44 4.66
CA MET A 62 2.88 18.30 5.84
C MET A 62 2.32 17.63 7.10
N LEU A 63 2.03 16.33 7.05
CA LEU A 63 1.57 15.55 8.19
C LEU A 63 2.75 14.81 8.85
N ARG A 64 2.53 14.33 10.09
CA ARG A 64 3.48 13.41 10.72
C ARG A 64 3.62 12.15 9.87
N THR A 65 4.83 11.61 9.78
CA THR A 65 5.05 10.29 9.19
C THR A 65 4.37 9.22 10.05
N LYS A 66 3.57 8.35 9.43
CA LYS A 66 2.82 7.26 10.08
C LYS A 66 3.59 5.95 10.01
N ILE A 67 3.27 5.05 10.94
CA ILE A 67 3.85 3.70 11.01
C ILE A 67 2.77 2.66 10.75
N ASN A 68 3.05 1.76 9.80
CA ASN A 68 2.26 0.57 9.55
C ASN A 68 2.94 -0.66 10.14
N VAL A 69 2.18 -1.52 10.81
CA VAL A 69 2.61 -2.80 11.35
C VAL A 69 2.01 -3.95 10.55
N ASN A 70 2.86 -4.79 10.00
CA ASN A 70 2.47 -6.00 9.28
C ASN A 70 2.29 -7.17 10.23
N LEU A 71 1.25 -7.95 10.02
CA LEU A 71 0.99 -9.21 10.72
C LEU A 71 0.12 -10.12 9.86
N GLY A 72 -0.28 -11.26 10.38
CA GLY A 72 -1.18 -12.17 9.67
C GLY A 72 -0.75 -13.63 9.81
N VAL A 73 -1.70 -14.52 9.60
CA VAL A 73 -1.46 -15.96 9.65
C VAL A 73 -0.77 -16.46 8.40
N SER A 74 0.07 -17.47 8.59
CA SER A 74 0.78 -18.18 7.52
C SER A 74 0.59 -19.69 7.66
N ARG A 75 1.17 -20.44 6.73
CA ARG A 75 1.19 -21.90 6.80
C ARG A 75 1.81 -22.42 8.12
N ASP A 76 2.79 -21.69 8.63
CA ASP A 76 3.58 -22.09 9.80
C ASP A 76 3.05 -21.49 11.11
N CYS A 77 2.26 -20.42 11.05
CA CYS A 77 1.63 -19.79 12.21
C CYS A 77 0.15 -19.48 11.87
N LYS A 78 -0.78 -20.24 12.47
CA LYS A 78 -2.21 -20.27 12.10
C LYS A 78 -3.13 -19.72 13.19
N ASP A 79 -2.59 -19.14 14.25
CA ASP A 79 -3.34 -18.74 15.43
C ASP A 79 -3.79 -17.27 15.31
N TYR A 80 -5.06 -17.07 15.00
CA TYR A 80 -5.68 -15.74 14.90
C TYR A 80 -5.79 -15.02 16.25
N ASP A 81 -5.83 -15.72 17.37
CA ASP A 81 -5.88 -15.08 18.70
C ASP A 81 -4.51 -14.46 19.03
N ILE A 82 -3.43 -15.13 18.66
CA ILE A 82 -2.07 -14.57 18.76
C ILE A 82 -1.94 -13.37 17.82
N GLU A 83 -2.44 -13.46 16.60
CA GLU A 83 -2.40 -12.32 15.68
C GLU A 83 -3.20 -11.12 16.23
N MET A 84 -4.37 -11.34 16.83
CA MET A 84 -5.14 -10.26 17.43
C MET A 84 -4.44 -9.64 18.66
N GLN A 85 -3.69 -10.43 19.45
CA GLN A 85 -2.85 -9.89 20.52
C GLN A 85 -1.74 -9.00 19.98
N LYS A 86 -1.12 -9.34 18.84
CA LYS A 86 -0.14 -8.51 18.15
C LYS A 86 -0.77 -7.20 17.65
N VAL A 87 -1.99 -7.25 17.08
CA VAL A 87 -2.75 -6.07 16.67
C VAL A 87 -2.92 -5.12 17.86
N MET A 88 -3.47 -5.61 18.96
CA MET A 88 -3.73 -4.77 20.14
C MET A 88 -2.43 -4.22 20.74
N SER A 89 -1.35 -5.00 20.71
CA SER A 89 -0.04 -4.55 21.15
C SER A 89 0.50 -3.41 20.28
N ALA A 90 0.40 -3.55 18.95
CA ALA A 90 0.82 -2.51 18.01
C ALA A 90 0.01 -1.22 18.17
N VAL A 91 -1.32 -1.33 18.28
CA VAL A 91 -2.21 -0.17 18.53
C VAL A 91 -1.84 0.53 19.84
N ASN A 92 -1.63 -0.21 20.92
CA ASN A 92 -1.24 0.35 22.21
C ASN A 92 0.13 1.03 22.20
N MET A 93 1.02 0.62 21.29
CA MET A 93 2.31 1.28 21.05
C MET A 93 2.22 2.48 20.11
N GLY A 94 1.05 2.77 19.57
CA GLY A 94 0.80 3.96 18.74
C GLY A 94 0.98 3.72 17.24
N ALA A 95 0.89 2.48 16.75
CA ALA A 95 0.80 2.24 15.31
C ALA A 95 -0.47 2.88 14.75
N GLU A 96 -0.35 3.58 13.62
CA GLU A 96 -1.48 4.23 12.95
C GLU A 96 -2.15 3.34 11.90
N ALA A 97 -1.51 2.23 11.53
CA ALA A 97 -2.08 1.25 10.61
C ALA A 97 -1.64 -0.18 10.94
N ILE A 98 -2.51 -1.12 10.62
CA ILE A 98 -2.26 -2.55 10.63
C ILE A 98 -2.46 -3.08 9.21
N MET A 99 -1.52 -3.86 8.71
CA MET A 99 -1.65 -4.52 7.42
C MET A 99 -1.75 -6.03 7.63
N ASP A 100 -2.91 -6.59 7.32
CA ASP A 100 -3.13 -8.05 7.35
C ASP A 100 -2.53 -8.69 6.10
N LEU A 101 -1.44 -9.42 6.31
CA LEU A 101 -0.73 -10.19 5.29
C LEU A 101 -1.07 -11.68 5.36
N SER A 102 -2.21 -12.04 5.92
CA SER A 102 -2.66 -13.43 6.03
C SER A 102 -2.64 -14.12 4.67
N SER A 103 -2.08 -15.33 4.65
CA SER A 103 -1.83 -16.09 3.44
C SER A 103 -2.16 -17.58 3.58
N HIS A 104 -2.98 -17.93 4.58
CA HIS A 104 -3.37 -19.30 4.83
C HIS A 104 -4.76 -19.40 5.49
N GLY A 105 -5.54 -20.39 5.08
CA GLY A 105 -6.87 -20.65 5.62
C GLY A 105 -7.94 -19.68 5.12
N ASN A 106 -9.06 -19.59 5.83
CA ASN A 106 -10.09 -18.59 5.55
C ASN A 106 -9.75 -17.27 6.25
N THR A 107 -9.28 -16.29 5.51
CA THR A 107 -8.81 -15.00 6.04
C THR A 107 -9.95 -14.02 6.33
N GLN A 108 -11.10 -14.17 5.66
CA GLN A 108 -12.21 -13.23 5.74
C GLN A 108 -12.73 -12.97 7.17
N PRO A 109 -12.95 -13.96 8.04
CA PRO A 109 -13.43 -13.70 9.39
C PRO A 109 -12.46 -12.85 10.22
N PHE A 110 -11.15 -13.03 10.04
CA PHE A 110 -10.15 -12.21 10.73
C PHE A 110 -10.14 -10.77 10.18
N ARG A 111 -10.19 -10.60 8.87
CA ARG A 111 -10.27 -9.29 8.22
C ARG A 111 -11.52 -8.52 8.68
N GLN A 112 -12.69 -9.16 8.70
CA GLN A 112 -13.92 -8.57 9.22
C GLN A 112 -13.81 -8.21 10.70
N LYS A 113 -13.16 -9.05 11.52
CA LYS A 113 -12.91 -8.74 12.93
C LYS A 113 -12.03 -7.49 13.07
N LEU A 114 -10.96 -7.37 12.27
CA LEU A 114 -10.11 -6.19 12.27
C LEU A 114 -10.90 -4.91 11.97
N THR A 115 -11.70 -4.89 10.91
CA THR A 115 -12.47 -3.71 10.50
C THR A 115 -13.65 -3.38 11.45
N HIS A 116 -14.03 -4.29 12.33
CA HIS A 116 -15.07 -4.06 13.33
C HIS A 116 -14.54 -3.68 14.72
N GLU A 117 -13.34 -4.11 15.08
CA GLU A 117 -12.82 -3.97 16.44
C GLU A 117 -11.56 -3.09 16.54
N CYS A 118 -10.82 -2.90 15.44
CA CYS A 118 -9.55 -2.18 15.45
C CYS A 118 -9.76 -0.72 15.01
N PRO A 119 -9.35 0.28 15.82
CA PRO A 119 -9.62 1.69 15.49
C PRO A 119 -8.61 2.32 14.53
N VAL A 120 -7.55 1.61 14.11
CA VAL A 120 -6.53 2.13 13.19
C VAL A 120 -6.80 1.69 11.75
N MET A 121 -6.17 2.34 10.78
CA MET A 121 -6.31 2.00 9.36
C MET A 121 -5.96 0.52 9.11
N ILE A 122 -6.82 -0.19 8.40
CA ILE A 122 -6.60 -1.60 8.03
C ILE A 122 -6.25 -1.70 6.55
N GLY A 123 -5.06 -2.26 6.29
CA GLY A 123 -4.59 -2.56 4.94
C GLY A 123 -4.53 -4.05 4.64
N THR A 124 -4.62 -4.41 3.37
CA THR A 124 -4.48 -5.79 2.91
C THR A 124 -3.78 -5.88 1.55
N VAL A 125 -3.40 -7.11 1.17
CA VAL A 125 -2.82 -7.43 -0.15
C VAL A 125 -3.71 -8.46 -0.84
N PRO A 126 -4.74 -8.06 -1.59
CA PRO A 126 -5.74 -8.97 -2.17
C PRO A 126 -5.18 -10.15 -2.95
N VAL A 127 -4.05 -9.99 -3.64
CA VAL A 127 -3.44 -11.08 -4.39
C VAL A 127 -3.05 -12.29 -3.52
N TYR A 128 -2.78 -12.10 -2.23
CA TYR A 128 -2.50 -13.24 -1.33
C TYR A 128 -3.73 -14.09 -1.13
N ASP A 129 -4.88 -13.42 -1.03
CA ASP A 129 -6.16 -14.09 -0.80
C ASP A 129 -6.71 -14.74 -2.08
N SER A 130 -6.39 -14.22 -3.27
CA SER A 130 -6.91 -14.75 -4.53
C SER A 130 -6.64 -16.25 -4.70
N VAL A 131 -5.42 -16.71 -4.37
CA VAL A 131 -5.07 -18.14 -4.46
C VAL A 131 -5.78 -18.96 -3.38
N ILE A 132 -5.90 -18.41 -2.16
CA ILE A 132 -6.46 -19.11 -1.00
C ILE A 132 -7.99 -19.18 -1.12
N HIS A 133 -8.62 -18.09 -1.49
CA HIS A 133 -10.08 -17.97 -1.60
C HIS A 133 -10.65 -19.00 -2.57
N TYR A 134 -10.05 -19.10 -3.76
CA TYR A 134 -10.52 -20.04 -4.79
C TYR A 134 -9.99 -21.46 -4.62
N GLN A 135 -8.97 -21.68 -3.81
CA GLN A 135 -8.30 -22.99 -3.61
C GLN A 135 -7.91 -23.65 -4.94
N ARG A 136 -7.44 -22.85 -5.90
CA ARG A 136 -7.05 -23.26 -7.24
C ARG A 136 -5.58 -22.92 -7.49
N ASP A 137 -4.97 -23.64 -8.44
CA ASP A 137 -3.64 -23.31 -8.89
C ASP A 137 -3.60 -21.90 -9.51
N LEU A 138 -2.53 -21.16 -9.22
CA LEU A 138 -2.34 -19.78 -9.70
C LEU A 138 -2.58 -19.64 -11.22
N ALA A 139 -2.08 -20.59 -12.03
CA ALA A 139 -2.22 -20.58 -13.47
C ALA A 139 -3.67 -20.76 -13.98
N THR A 140 -4.58 -21.20 -13.11
CA THR A 140 -6.02 -21.40 -13.46
C THR A 140 -6.91 -20.25 -13.04
N LEU A 141 -6.37 -19.26 -12.34
CA LEU A 141 -7.09 -18.05 -12.00
C LEU A 141 -7.26 -17.18 -13.25
N THR A 142 -8.43 -16.58 -13.39
CA THR A 142 -8.72 -15.58 -14.40
C THR A 142 -8.44 -14.18 -13.88
N ALA A 143 -8.32 -13.20 -14.77
CA ALA A 143 -8.20 -11.80 -14.36
C ALA A 143 -9.35 -11.38 -13.44
N GLN A 144 -10.59 -11.82 -13.75
CA GLN A 144 -11.76 -11.48 -12.93
C GLN A 144 -11.67 -12.04 -11.50
N ASP A 145 -11.10 -13.23 -11.30
CA ASP A 145 -10.90 -13.78 -9.96
C ASP A 145 -10.09 -12.82 -9.05
N PHE A 146 -9.08 -12.13 -9.61
CA PHE A 146 -8.31 -11.13 -8.86
C PHE A 146 -9.13 -9.89 -8.54
N ILE A 147 -9.95 -9.41 -9.47
CA ILE A 147 -10.79 -8.22 -9.28
C ILE A 147 -11.90 -8.49 -8.25
N ASP A 148 -12.52 -9.67 -8.30
CA ASP A 148 -13.56 -10.07 -7.35
C ASP A 148 -13.01 -10.10 -5.91
N VAL A 149 -11.77 -10.52 -5.71
CA VAL A 149 -11.13 -10.48 -4.38
C VAL A 149 -10.85 -9.06 -3.93
N VAL A 150 -10.51 -8.11 -4.81
CA VAL A 150 -10.41 -6.70 -4.45
C VAL A 150 -11.76 -6.18 -3.94
N ARG A 151 -12.85 -6.51 -4.63
CA ARG A 151 -14.22 -6.16 -4.19
C ARG A 151 -14.56 -6.76 -2.83
N LEU A 152 -14.24 -8.04 -2.62
CA LEU A 152 -14.47 -8.72 -1.34
C LEU A 152 -13.77 -8.00 -0.18
N HIS A 153 -12.52 -7.57 -0.36
CA HIS A 153 -11.79 -6.82 0.66
C HIS A 153 -12.40 -5.43 0.93
N ALA A 154 -12.85 -4.75 -0.12
CA ALA A 154 -13.53 -3.46 0.00
C ALA A 154 -14.86 -3.59 0.77
N GLU A 155 -15.66 -4.62 0.48
CA GLU A 155 -16.92 -4.94 1.17
C GLU A 155 -16.71 -5.27 2.65
N ASP A 156 -15.61 -5.97 2.99
CA ASP A 156 -15.23 -6.30 4.37
C ASP A 156 -14.74 -5.07 5.17
N GLY A 157 -14.66 -3.89 4.58
CA GLY A 157 -14.34 -2.65 5.28
C GLY A 157 -12.85 -2.29 5.31
N VAL A 158 -12.00 -2.89 4.47
CA VAL A 158 -10.56 -2.57 4.40
C VAL A 158 -10.36 -1.14 3.90
N ASP A 159 -9.51 -0.35 4.59
CA ASP A 159 -9.31 1.07 4.32
C ASP A 159 -8.35 1.32 3.16
N PHE A 160 -7.36 0.45 2.98
CA PHE A 160 -6.46 0.51 1.83
C PHE A 160 -6.03 -0.88 1.34
N VAL A 161 -5.84 -1.00 0.05
CA VAL A 161 -5.41 -2.25 -0.58
C VAL A 161 -4.12 -2.07 -1.35
N THR A 162 -3.14 -2.95 -1.12
CA THR A 162 -1.91 -2.96 -1.90
C THR A 162 -2.10 -3.77 -3.18
N LEU A 163 -1.95 -3.10 -4.32
CA LEU A 163 -2.10 -3.66 -5.65
C LEU A 163 -0.85 -3.41 -6.49
N HIS A 164 -0.22 -4.47 -6.97
CA HIS A 164 1.00 -4.39 -7.77
C HIS A 164 0.66 -4.12 -9.26
N CYS A 165 0.07 -2.94 -9.52
CA CYS A 165 -0.38 -2.52 -10.85
C CYS A 165 0.77 -2.10 -11.77
N GLY A 166 1.96 -1.80 -11.23
CA GLY A 166 3.06 -1.18 -11.97
C GLY A 166 3.83 -2.12 -12.89
N ILE A 167 3.79 -3.43 -12.65
CA ILE A 167 4.44 -4.42 -13.53
C ILE A 167 3.54 -4.76 -14.72
N THR A 168 4.16 -4.88 -15.90
CA THR A 168 3.50 -5.25 -17.15
C THR A 168 4.32 -6.29 -17.89
N ARG A 169 3.81 -6.82 -18.99
CA ARG A 169 4.59 -7.73 -19.86
C ARG A 169 5.92 -7.11 -20.29
N LYS A 170 5.97 -5.78 -20.50
CA LYS A 170 7.21 -5.06 -20.80
C LYS A 170 8.22 -5.14 -19.64
N THR A 171 7.75 -5.14 -18.39
CA THR A 171 8.60 -5.30 -17.19
C THR A 171 9.28 -6.68 -17.18
N ILE A 172 8.60 -7.75 -17.66
CA ILE A 172 9.18 -9.10 -17.79
C ILE A 172 10.41 -9.05 -18.68
N ASP A 173 10.33 -8.38 -19.83
CA ASP A 173 11.45 -8.25 -20.78
C ASP A 173 12.60 -7.44 -20.19
N GLN A 174 12.31 -6.40 -19.42
CA GLN A 174 13.32 -5.59 -18.75
C GLN A 174 14.08 -6.40 -17.69
N ILE A 175 13.38 -7.13 -16.83
CA ILE A 175 14.00 -7.99 -15.80
C ILE A 175 14.92 -9.03 -16.45
N ARG A 176 14.49 -9.65 -17.55
CA ARG A 176 15.31 -10.61 -18.30
C ARG A 176 16.59 -9.99 -18.88
N LYS A 177 16.54 -8.73 -19.34
CA LYS A 177 17.67 -8.00 -19.90
C LYS A 177 18.67 -7.55 -18.84
N HIS A 178 18.16 -6.98 -17.73
CA HIS A 178 18.99 -6.31 -16.72
C HIS A 178 19.55 -7.25 -15.64
N LYS A 179 19.08 -8.50 -15.55
CA LYS A 179 19.62 -9.55 -14.66
C LYS A 179 19.82 -9.05 -13.22
N ARG A 180 18.73 -8.57 -12.59
CA ARG A 180 18.74 -8.16 -11.18
C ARG A 180 19.34 -9.26 -10.30
N LYS A 181 20.01 -8.87 -9.23
CA LYS A 181 20.60 -9.83 -8.28
C LYS A 181 19.53 -10.62 -7.53
N MET A 182 18.49 -9.93 -7.05
CA MET A 182 17.42 -10.53 -6.25
C MET A 182 16.10 -10.70 -7.02
N ASN A 183 16.04 -10.38 -8.30
CA ASN A 183 14.83 -10.43 -9.13
C ASN A 183 13.67 -9.62 -8.50
N ILE A 184 12.49 -10.27 -8.28
CA ILE A 184 11.33 -9.68 -7.62
C ILE A 184 11.22 -10.26 -6.22
N VAL A 185 11.47 -9.44 -5.20
CA VAL A 185 11.39 -9.83 -3.78
C VAL A 185 10.03 -9.54 -3.16
N SER A 186 9.24 -8.68 -3.77
CA SER A 186 7.85 -8.45 -3.37
C SER A 186 7.04 -9.73 -3.53
N ARG A 187 6.45 -10.24 -2.45
CA ARG A 187 5.62 -11.44 -2.50
C ARG A 187 4.41 -11.27 -3.43
N GLY A 188 3.68 -10.17 -3.30
CA GLY A 188 2.53 -9.88 -4.17
C GLY A 188 2.95 -9.65 -5.62
N GLY A 189 4.02 -8.89 -5.82
CA GLY A 189 4.60 -8.67 -7.14
C GLY A 189 5.06 -9.96 -7.80
N SER A 190 5.69 -10.88 -7.06
CA SER A 190 6.13 -12.17 -7.59
C SER A 190 4.97 -13.10 -7.98
N LEU A 191 3.85 -13.07 -7.24
CA LEU A 191 2.64 -13.83 -7.60
C LEU A 191 2.02 -13.33 -8.91
N VAL A 192 1.84 -12.02 -9.05
CA VAL A 192 1.34 -11.42 -10.30
C VAL A 192 2.30 -11.71 -11.46
N PHE A 193 3.59 -11.52 -11.25
CA PHE A 193 4.61 -11.81 -12.26
C PHE A 193 4.60 -13.28 -12.69
N ALA A 194 4.50 -14.21 -11.75
CA ALA A 194 4.40 -15.65 -12.04
C ALA A 194 3.14 -15.95 -12.85
N TRP A 195 1.99 -15.40 -12.45
CA TRP A 195 0.74 -15.56 -13.20
C TRP A 195 0.87 -15.08 -14.66
N MET A 196 1.40 -13.88 -14.87
CA MET A 196 1.65 -13.32 -16.20
C MET A 196 2.59 -14.20 -17.04
N CYS A 197 3.61 -14.81 -16.42
CA CYS A 197 4.54 -15.71 -17.10
C CYS A 197 3.90 -17.05 -17.47
N MET A 198 2.99 -17.57 -16.61
CA MET A 198 2.35 -18.88 -16.80
C MET A 198 1.21 -18.81 -17.80
N THR A 199 0.41 -17.75 -17.77
CA THR A 199 -0.75 -17.55 -18.65
C THR A 199 -0.39 -16.89 -19.98
N GLY A 200 0.64 -16.05 -19.98
CA GLY A 200 0.97 -15.18 -21.12
C GLY A 200 0.08 -13.93 -21.20
N GLU A 201 -0.80 -13.70 -20.21
CA GLU A 201 -1.69 -12.55 -20.16
C GLU A 201 -1.02 -11.32 -19.52
N GLU A 202 -1.64 -10.15 -19.63
CA GLU A 202 -1.19 -8.92 -18.97
C GLU A 202 -1.57 -8.94 -17.49
N ASN A 203 -0.91 -8.13 -16.68
CA ASN A 203 -1.20 -7.94 -15.29
C ASN A 203 -2.69 -7.53 -15.08
N PRO A 204 -3.51 -8.33 -14.39
CA PRO A 204 -4.94 -8.07 -14.25
C PRO A 204 -5.22 -6.74 -13.53
N PHE A 205 -4.38 -6.35 -12.55
CA PHE A 205 -4.54 -5.08 -11.84
C PHE A 205 -4.17 -3.86 -12.70
N TYR A 206 -3.35 -4.04 -13.73
CA TYR A 206 -3.04 -2.99 -14.71
C TYR A 206 -4.11 -2.91 -15.80
N GLU A 207 -4.50 -4.05 -16.37
CA GLU A 207 -5.43 -4.12 -17.48
C GLU A 207 -6.84 -3.68 -17.08
N PHE A 208 -7.33 -4.13 -15.92
CA PHE A 208 -8.65 -3.80 -15.40
C PHE A 208 -8.60 -2.69 -14.33
N TYR A 209 -7.62 -1.79 -14.41
CA TYR A 209 -7.44 -0.74 -13.40
C TYR A 209 -8.66 0.15 -13.23
N ASP A 210 -9.39 0.47 -14.30
CA ASP A 210 -10.59 1.32 -14.24
C ASP A 210 -11.74 0.65 -13.47
N GLU A 211 -11.89 -0.66 -13.57
CA GLU A 211 -12.87 -1.42 -12.78
C GLU A 211 -12.49 -1.44 -11.29
N ILE A 212 -11.21 -1.58 -10.99
CA ILE A 212 -10.70 -1.46 -9.62
C ILE A 212 -10.96 -0.07 -9.05
N LEU A 213 -10.74 0.98 -9.85
CA LEU A 213 -11.04 2.34 -9.42
C LEU A 213 -12.52 2.54 -9.10
N ASP A 214 -13.43 1.94 -9.88
CA ASP A 214 -14.86 2.01 -9.62
C ASP A 214 -15.23 1.31 -8.30
N ILE A 215 -14.60 0.15 -7.99
CA ILE A 215 -14.74 -0.52 -6.68
C ILE A 215 -14.22 0.38 -5.56
N CYS A 216 -12.99 0.90 -5.68
CA CYS A 216 -12.39 1.74 -4.66
C CYS A 216 -13.19 3.01 -4.40
N ARG A 217 -13.76 3.62 -5.43
CA ARG A 217 -14.65 4.78 -5.31
C ARG A 217 -15.95 4.45 -4.60
N GLU A 218 -16.54 3.28 -4.85
CA GLU A 218 -17.79 2.83 -4.22
C GLU A 218 -17.66 2.74 -2.70
N TYR A 219 -16.54 2.18 -2.20
CA TYR A 219 -16.31 1.91 -0.78
C TYR A 219 -15.40 2.93 -0.07
N ASP A 220 -14.85 3.91 -0.80
CA ASP A 220 -13.82 4.85 -0.33
C ASP A 220 -12.54 4.14 0.14
N VAL A 221 -12.07 3.20 -0.66
CA VAL A 221 -10.81 2.48 -0.43
C VAL A 221 -9.65 3.22 -1.07
N THR A 222 -8.59 3.46 -0.31
CA THR A 222 -7.34 4.01 -0.83
C THR A 222 -6.52 2.92 -1.51
N ILE A 223 -5.97 3.19 -2.69
CA ILE A 223 -5.05 2.25 -3.34
C ILE A 223 -3.62 2.54 -2.85
N SER A 224 -2.97 1.51 -2.29
CA SER A 224 -1.51 1.48 -2.13
C SER A 224 -0.92 0.84 -3.39
N LEU A 225 -0.36 1.66 -4.28
CA LEU A 225 0.26 1.19 -5.52
C LEU A 225 1.57 0.48 -5.20
N GLY A 226 1.53 -0.86 -5.21
CA GLY A 226 2.62 -1.73 -4.78
C GLY A 226 3.83 -1.68 -5.71
N ASP A 227 5.02 -1.71 -5.12
CA ASP A 227 6.32 -1.69 -5.78
C ASP A 227 6.87 -3.12 -5.99
N ALA A 228 6.37 -3.83 -6.98
CA ALA A 228 6.83 -5.19 -7.30
C ALA A 228 8.35 -5.26 -7.53
N CYS A 229 8.91 -4.23 -8.16
CA CYS A 229 10.34 -4.12 -8.46
C CYS A 229 11.15 -3.42 -7.38
N ARG A 230 10.65 -3.31 -6.13
CA ARG A 230 11.50 -2.78 -5.04
C ARG A 230 12.79 -3.59 -4.92
N PRO A 231 13.94 -2.94 -4.65
CA PRO A 231 15.21 -3.64 -4.51
C PRO A 231 15.22 -4.52 -3.26
N GLY A 232 15.67 -5.76 -3.39
CA GLY A 232 15.88 -6.72 -2.31
C GLY A 232 17.34 -6.79 -1.84
N CYS A 233 18.22 -6.03 -2.48
CA CYS A 233 19.61 -5.80 -2.07
C CYS A 233 20.08 -4.45 -2.60
N LEU A 234 21.15 -3.91 -2.02
CA LEU A 234 21.69 -2.60 -2.40
C LEU A 234 22.12 -2.54 -3.86
N ALA A 235 22.55 -3.67 -4.44
CA ALA A 235 23.00 -3.73 -5.84
C ALA A 235 21.86 -3.53 -6.85
N ASP A 236 20.61 -3.77 -6.47
CA ASP A 236 19.42 -3.58 -7.31
C ASP A 236 18.75 -2.21 -7.06
N ALA A 237 19.27 -1.41 -6.12
CA ALA A 237 18.70 -0.11 -5.79
C ALA A 237 18.77 0.86 -6.96
N THR A 238 17.67 1.56 -7.21
CA THR A 238 17.56 2.62 -8.24
C THR A 238 17.86 2.08 -9.64
N ASP A 239 17.61 0.80 -9.89
CA ASP A 239 17.81 0.18 -11.20
C ASP A 239 16.68 0.54 -12.18
N VAL A 240 16.86 0.16 -13.44
CA VAL A 240 15.89 0.45 -14.51
C VAL A 240 14.52 -0.16 -14.21
N CYS A 241 14.44 -1.33 -13.59
CA CYS A 241 13.17 -1.99 -13.28
C CYS A 241 12.39 -1.22 -12.21
N GLN A 242 13.06 -0.78 -11.14
CA GLN A 242 12.47 0.05 -10.10
C GLN A 242 11.96 1.38 -10.66
N ILE A 243 12.78 2.05 -11.47
CA ILE A 243 12.42 3.38 -12.00
C ILE A 243 11.32 3.30 -13.07
N GLU A 244 11.36 2.28 -13.94
CA GLU A 244 10.30 2.08 -14.95
C GLU A 244 8.94 1.78 -14.30
N GLU A 245 8.93 0.95 -13.24
CA GLU A 245 7.72 0.72 -12.45
C GLU A 245 7.23 2.03 -11.83
N LEU A 246 8.11 2.81 -11.18
CA LEU A 246 7.74 4.07 -10.55
C LEU A 246 7.10 5.07 -11.55
N VAL A 247 7.62 5.16 -12.76
CA VAL A 247 7.02 6.00 -13.82
C VAL A 247 5.58 5.56 -14.10
N ARG A 248 5.34 4.27 -14.18
CA ARG A 248 4.00 3.72 -14.41
C ARG A 248 3.08 3.95 -13.22
N LEU A 249 3.59 3.81 -11.99
CA LEU A 249 2.82 4.14 -10.79
C LEU A 249 2.39 5.63 -10.78
N GLY A 250 3.23 6.54 -11.28
CA GLY A 250 2.86 7.94 -11.49
C GLY A 250 1.71 8.12 -12.48
N GLU A 251 1.73 7.40 -13.62
CA GLU A 251 0.63 7.40 -14.59
C GLU A 251 -0.69 6.88 -13.98
N LEU A 252 -0.61 5.78 -13.24
CA LEU A 252 -1.77 5.18 -12.57
C LEU A 252 -2.31 6.08 -11.45
N THR A 253 -1.45 6.76 -10.71
CA THR A 253 -1.84 7.77 -9.71
C THR A 253 -2.72 8.85 -10.32
N LYS A 254 -2.32 9.39 -11.48
CA LYS A 254 -3.10 10.41 -12.18
C LYS A 254 -4.49 9.88 -12.58
N ARG A 255 -4.56 8.67 -13.14
CA ARG A 255 -5.84 8.02 -13.52
C ARG A 255 -6.76 7.81 -12.31
N ALA A 256 -6.20 7.40 -11.15
CA ALA A 256 -6.98 7.25 -9.93
C ALA A 256 -7.58 8.58 -9.47
N TRP A 257 -6.77 9.64 -9.46
CA TRP A 257 -7.23 10.97 -9.08
C TRP A 257 -8.30 11.54 -10.04
N GLU A 258 -8.26 11.19 -11.33
CA GLU A 258 -9.31 11.56 -12.30
C GLU A 258 -10.67 10.94 -11.96
N LYS A 259 -10.68 9.84 -11.18
CA LYS A 259 -11.88 9.17 -10.66
C LYS A 259 -12.15 9.45 -9.16
N ASP A 260 -11.50 10.43 -8.57
CA ASP A 260 -11.59 10.77 -7.14
C ASP A 260 -11.16 9.64 -6.19
N VAL A 261 -10.28 8.75 -6.62
CA VAL A 261 -9.74 7.66 -5.80
C VAL A 261 -8.40 8.08 -5.20
N GLN A 262 -8.28 7.98 -3.88
CA GLN A 262 -7.06 8.27 -3.15
C GLN A 262 -5.99 7.21 -3.41
N VAL A 263 -4.72 7.64 -3.46
CA VAL A 263 -3.56 6.78 -3.73
C VAL A 263 -2.45 7.06 -2.75
N MET A 264 -1.78 6.00 -2.30
CA MET A 264 -0.42 6.00 -1.78
C MET A 264 0.45 5.22 -2.75
N VAL A 265 1.72 5.59 -2.89
CA VAL A 265 2.69 4.87 -3.72
C VAL A 265 3.66 4.13 -2.82
N GLU A 266 3.85 2.84 -3.05
CA GLU A 266 4.87 2.08 -2.33
C GLU A 266 6.27 2.33 -2.91
N GLY A 267 7.28 2.22 -2.07
CA GLY A 267 8.63 2.56 -2.44
C GLY A 267 9.69 1.64 -1.83
N PRO A 268 10.96 1.94 -2.12
CA PRO A 268 12.03 0.96 -2.11
C PRO A 268 12.28 0.30 -0.75
N GLY A 269 12.79 -0.95 -0.82
CA GLY A 269 13.26 -1.73 0.31
C GLY A 269 14.74 -1.47 0.62
N HIS A 270 15.67 -2.23 0.01
CA HIS A 270 17.11 -2.05 0.24
C HIS A 270 17.66 -0.90 -0.60
N VAL A 271 18.12 0.18 0.06
CA VAL A 271 18.70 1.37 -0.61
C VAL A 271 19.90 1.90 0.17
N PRO A 272 21.04 2.13 -0.48
CA PRO A 272 22.17 2.80 0.16
C PRO A 272 21.76 4.19 0.72
N MET A 273 22.31 4.57 1.87
CA MET A 273 21.90 5.81 2.56
C MET A 273 22.00 7.06 1.69
N ASP A 274 23.02 7.16 0.84
CA ASP A 274 23.24 8.28 -0.08
C ASP A 274 22.21 8.39 -1.21
N GLN A 275 21.47 7.32 -1.49
CA GLN A 275 20.44 7.29 -2.55
C GLN A 275 19.03 7.50 -2.01
N ILE A 276 18.78 7.42 -0.70
CA ILE A 276 17.42 7.48 -0.13
C ILE A 276 16.76 8.83 -0.47
N ALA A 277 17.41 9.94 -0.18
CA ALA A 277 16.86 11.27 -0.46
C ALA A 277 16.56 11.48 -1.96
N ALA A 278 17.41 10.94 -2.85
CA ALA A 278 17.20 10.99 -4.28
C ALA A 278 15.95 10.18 -4.69
N ASN A 279 15.77 8.97 -4.15
CA ASN A 279 14.56 8.16 -4.40
C ASN A 279 13.29 8.88 -3.94
N MET A 280 13.29 9.53 -2.75
CA MET A 280 12.15 10.32 -2.27
C MET A 280 11.83 11.46 -3.25
N LYS A 281 12.85 12.18 -3.71
CA LYS A 281 12.67 13.31 -4.64
C LYS A 281 12.16 12.88 -6.01
N VAL A 282 12.65 11.76 -6.52
CA VAL A 282 12.21 11.19 -7.81
C VAL A 282 10.74 10.80 -7.72
N GLN A 283 10.32 10.10 -6.67
CA GLN A 283 8.91 9.74 -6.46
C GLN A 283 8.02 10.97 -6.36
N GLN A 284 8.38 11.94 -5.52
CA GLN A 284 7.60 13.19 -5.38
C GLN A 284 7.37 13.89 -6.72
N THR A 285 8.36 13.84 -7.60
CA THR A 285 8.27 14.48 -8.93
C THR A 285 7.41 13.65 -9.88
N ILE A 286 7.67 12.34 -9.99
CA ILE A 286 7.00 11.45 -10.94
C ILE A 286 5.53 11.20 -10.52
N CYS A 287 5.29 11.04 -9.20
CA CYS A 287 3.96 10.79 -8.66
C CYS A 287 3.26 12.07 -8.15
N MET A 288 3.70 13.24 -8.59
CA MET A 288 3.03 14.54 -8.37
C MET A 288 2.75 14.87 -6.90
N GLY A 289 3.60 14.39 -5.98
CA GLY A 289 3.46 14.58 -4.54
C GLY A 289 2.49 13.63 -3.84
N ALA A 290 2.06 12.55 -4.48
CA ALA A 290 1.30 11.49 -3.82
C ALA A 290 2.05 10.93 -2.60
N PRO A 291 1.35 10.54 -1.52
CA PRO A 291 1.97 9.98 -0.34
C PRO A 291 2.91 8.82 -0.66
N PHE A 292 4.11 8.80 -0.07
CA PHE A 292 5.09 7.75 -0.29
C PHE A 292 5.19 6.83 0.93
N TYR A 293 4.90 5.56 0.71
CA TYR A 293 4.96 4.48 1.67
C TYR A 293 6.16 3.60 1.40
N VAL A 294 7.14 3.53 2.31
CA VAL A 294 8.41 2.86 2.07
C VAL A 294 8.67 1.72 3.06
N LEU A 295 9.36 0.69 2.60
CA LEU A 295 9.79 -0.45 3.39
C LEU A 295 11.19 -0.17 3.96
N GLY A 296 11.26 0.39 5.14
CA GLY A 296 12.49 0.84 5.76
C GLY A 296 12.82 2.27 5.36
N PRO A 297 13.80 2.53 4.43
CA PRO A 297 14.65 1.55 3.70
C PRO A 297 15.72 0.87 4.54
N LEU A 298 16.08 -0.36 4.15
CA LEU A 298 17.19 -1.09 4.73
C LEU A 298 18.49 -0.62 4.08
N VAL A 299 19.43 -0.11 4.89
CA VAL A 299 20.61 0.62 4.40
C VAL A 299 21.83 -0.26 4.16
N THR A 300 21.75 -1.56 4.45
CA THR A 300 22.86 -2.52 4.27
C THR A 300 22.33 -3.94 4.06
N ASP A 301 23.11 -4.77 3.37
CA ASP A 301 22.81 -6.18 3.11
C ASP A 301 23.56 -7.14 4.06
N ILE A 302 24.42 -6.61 4.97
CA ILE A 302 25.30 -7.42 5.80
C ILE A 302 24.92 -7.47 7.28
N ALA A 303 23.67 -7.17 7.61
CA ALA A 303 23.17 -7.14 8.97
C ALA A 303 21.92 -8.04 9.17
N PRO A 304 21.95 -9.33 8.79
CA PRO A 304 20.82 -10.23 9.00
C PRO A 304 20.48 -10.36 10.49
N GLY A 305 19.18 -10.31 10.81
CA GLY A 305 18.70 -10.28 12.20
C GLY A 305 18.73 -8.89 12.85
N TYR A 306 19.20 -7.86 12.13
CA TYR A 306 19.21 -6.46 12.57
C TYR A 306 18.42 -5.54 11.62
N ASP A 307 17.52 -6.10 10.85
CA ASP A 307 16.74 -5.38 9.83
C ASP A 307 15.94 -4.23 10.44
N HIS A 308 15.42 -4.38 11.66
CA HIS A 308 14.73 -3.32 12.40
C HIS A 308 15.64 -2.11 12.71
N ILE A 309 16.94 -2.31 12.94
CA ILE A 309 17.92 -1.23 13.16
C ILE A 309 18.24 -0.56 11.83
N THR A 310 18.56 -1.33 10.81
CA THR A 310 18.92 -0.81 9.48
C THR A 310 17.76 -0.08 8.83
N ALA A 311 16.53 -0.58 8.99
CA ALA A 311 15.29 0.06 8.55
C ALA A 311 14.99 1.35 9.33
N ALA A 312 15.27 1.40 10.65
CA ALA A 312 15.10 2.62 11.42
C ALA A 312 16.04 3.74 10.95
N ILE A 313 17.30 3.41 10.60
CA ILE A 313 18.25 4.37 10.03
C ILE A 313 17.74 4.91 8.69
N GLY A 314 17.39 4.03 7.76
CA GLY A 314 16.90 4.43 6.45
C GLY A 314 15.53 5.11 6.51
N GLY A 315 14.64 4.65 7.39
CA GLY A 315 13.33 5.24 7.64
C GLY A 315 13.41 6.68 8.15
N ALA A 316 14.36 6.97 9.05
CA ALA A 316 14.59 8.33 9.52
C ALA A 316 15.04 9.26 8.37
N ILE A 317 15.97 8.79 7.51
CA ILE A 317 16.42 9.55 6.34
C ILE A 317 15.27 9.73 5.34
N ALA A 318 14.47 8.70 5.09
CA ALA A 318 13.34 8.75 4.19
C ALA A 318 12.26 9.72 4.70
N ALA A 319 11.90 9.65 5.98
CA ALA A 319 10.92 10.54 6.61
C ALA A 319 11.37 12.01 6.56
N MET A 320 12.64 12.29 6.87
CA MET A 320 13.24 13.63 6.73
C MET A 320 13.21 14.12 5.28
N SER A 321 13.20 13.21 4.30
CA SER A 321 13.22 13.51 2.86
C SER A 321 11.83 13.47 2.21
N GLY A 322 10.76 13.23 2.98
CA GLY A 322 9.37 13.34 2.53
C GLY A 322 8.58 12.03 2.44
N ALA A 323 9.09 10.91 2.99
CA ALA A 323 8.27 9.71 3.14
C ALA A 323 7.15 9.97 4.18
N ALA A 324 5.92 9.62 3.79
CA ALA A 324 4.73 9.87 4.59
C ALA A 324 4.31 8.68 5.46
N PHE A 325 4.72 7.47 5.07
CA PHE A 325 4.32 6.22 5.69
C PHE A 325 5.48 5.23 5.69
N LEU A 326 5.75 4.63 6.84
CA LEU A 326 6.82 3.66 7.00
C LEU A 326 6.25 2.28 7.34
N CYS A 327 6.67 1.29 6.58
CA CYS A 327 6.47 -0.10 6.95
C CYS A 327 7.46 -0.50 8.02
N TYR A 328 6.99 -0.98 9.16
CA TYR A 328 7.87 -1.50 10.19
C TYR A 328 8.59 -2.77 9.71
N VAL A 329 9.75 -3.03 10.29
CA VAL A 329 10.56 -4.22 10.00
C VAL A 329 10.98 -4.86 11.32
N THR A 330 10.91 -6.19 11.38
CA THR A 330 11.34 -6.98 12.54
C THR A 330 12.74 -7.56 12.31
N PRO A 331 13.39 -8.03 13.39
CA PRO A 331 14.67 -8.74 13.29
C PRO A 331 14.63 -9.95 12.38
#